data_1ca5f58ab15164ac0c96a8d626f45a3a
#
_entry.id   1ca5f58ab15164ac0c96a8d626f45a3a
#
_cell.length_a   1.000
_cell.length_b   1.000
_cell.length_c   1.000
_cell.angle_alpha   90.00
_cell.angle_beta   90.00
_cell.angle_gamma   90.00
#
_symmetry.space_group_name_H-M   'P 1'
#
loop_
_entity.id
_entity.type
_entity.pdbx_description
1 polymer ?
#
loop_
_entity_poly.entity_id
_entity_poly.type
_entity_poly.pdbx_seq_one_letter_code
_entity_poly.pdbx_strand_id
1 'polypeptide(L)'
;MSTILRNAAPHQLETAIAQNHRDLFLLDARIKGADIHVEEGLCWTYAGKEGSGSILFPALSGRTAKLDEVMGFYHTHSTRNLECWSLDPPETAHLDLLLLVRGFRTGWKPCWMALDLHAIRTDYLSPEGLHIVPDNQTQLHTTTGLPYAGNDSRGSTGLQHESPEQVQRFIARLNGSIVAQTLLLFGGGVAGIYNVGVVPEARGQGIGKAIVSAACIHAREKGYHYATLNANHIGRPVYEQLGFKWINNGRTWWITDNRLNIRPPGPEELALAEATGKGDIEALNSFTNSNIDPNKALCNGMRLLELAAHCKQTAAAEWLIAHGATCGALDAWDLGWKDRAQTILAKEPEEVNRLYG
;
A
#
# COMPACT_ATOMS: atom_id res chain seq x y z
N MET A 1 -21.53 5.50 -11.88
CA MET A 1 -20.80 6.46 -11.03
C MET A 1 -21.25 6.27 -9.58
N SER A 2 -20.32 6.23 -8.65
CA SER A 2 -20.66 6.15 -7.20
C SER A 2 -21.41 7.41 -6.76
N THR A 3 -22.33 7.29 -5.80
CA THR A 3 -23.02 8.46 -5.22
C THR A 3 -22.00 9.37 -4.56
N ILE A 4 -22.05 10.67 -4.87
CA ILE A 4 -21.15 11.67 -4.27
C ILE A 4 -21.43 11.75 -2.75
N LEU A 5 -20.37 11.60 -1.95
CA LEU A 5 -20.47 11.69 -0.49
C LEU A 5 -20.74 13.14 -0.06
N ARG A 6 -21.65 13.27 0.91
CA ARG A 6 -22.00 14.54 1.56
C ARG A 6 -22.05 14.32 3.06
N ASN A 7 -21.54 15.27 3.84
CA ASN A 7 -21.54 15.19 5.32
C ASN A 7 -20.98 13.85 5.85
N ALA A 8 -19.87 13.40 5.25
CA ALA A 8 -19.31 12.08 5.54
C ALA A 8 -18.62 12.02 6.90
N ALA A 9 -18.91 10.97 7.65
CA ALA A 9 -18.16 10.62 8.86
C ALA A 9 -16.76 10.06 8.47
N PRO A 10 -15.76 10.08 9.38
CA PRO A 10 -14.41 9.61 9.09
C PRO A 10 -14.36 8.20 8.47
N HIS A 11 -15.08 7.22 9.02
CA HIS A 11 -15.11 5.86 8.49
C HIS A 11 -15.66 5.76 7.05
N GLN A 12 -16.60 6.63 6.68
CA GLN A 12 -17.12 6.71 5.32
C GLN A 12 -16.06 7.28 4.35
N LEU A 13 -15.24 8.23 4.83
CA LEU A 13 -14.10 8.74 4.06
C LEU A 13 -13.02 7.67 3.88
N GLU A 14 -12.72 6.86 4.89
CA GLU A 14 -11.81 5.73 4.78
C GLU A 14 -12.25 4.75 3.69
N THR A 15 -13.51 4.33 3.72
CA THR A 15 -14.10 3.46 2.70
C THR A 15 -14.04 4.10 1.30
N ALA A 16 -14.33 5.41 1.23
CA ALA A 16 -14.31 6.14 -0.04
C ALA A 16 -12.89 6.28 -0.61
N ILE A 17 -11.88 6.50 0.26
CA ILE A 17 -10.46 6.54 -0.15
C ILE A 17 -10.05 5.17 -0.69
N ALA A 18 -10.38 4.08 0.01
CA ALA A 18 -10.08 2.72 -0.43
C ALA A 18 -10.76 2.41 -1.78
N GLN A 19 -12.03 2.78 -1.95
CA GLN A 19 -12.74 2.60 -3.21
C GLN A 19 -12.15 3.44 -4.33
N ASN A 20 -11.84 4.72 -4.11
CA ASN A 20 -11.22 5.58 -5.10
C ASN A 20 -9.85 5.03 -5.54
N HIS A 21 -9.07 4.52 -4.58
CA HIS A 21 -7.79 3.89 -4.86
C HIS A 21 -7.95 2.58 -5.67
N ARG A 22 -8.95 1.76 -5.31
CA ARG A 22 -9.32 0.57 -6.10
C ARG A 22 -9.72 0.95 -7.53
N ASP A 23 -10.53 2.00 -7.71
CA ASP A 23 -10.95 2.48 -9.01
C ASP A 23 -9.74 2.90 -9.88
N LEU A 24 -8.73 3.56 -9.27
CA LEU A 24 -7.47 3.90 -9.95
C LEU A 24 -6.74 2.66 -10.46
N PHE A 25 -6.57 1.64 -9.62
CA PHE A 25 -5.86 0.41 -10.00
C PHE A 25 -6.60 -0.36 -11.08
N LEU A 26 -7.94 -0.44 -11.00
CA LEU A 26 -8.74 -1.12 -12.00
C LEU A 26 -8.73 -0.38 -13.34
N LEU A 27 -8.71 0.94 -13.31
CA LEU A 27 -8.59 1.74 -14.53
C LEU A 27 -7.21 1.52 -15.19
N ASP A 28 -6.13 1.59 -14.41
CA ASP A 28 -4.77 1.29 -14.89
C ASP A 28 -4.65 -0.13 -15.46
N ALA A 29 -5.24 -1.12 -14.78
CA ALA A 29 -5.26 -2.50 -15.24
C ALA A 29 -5.97 -2.65 -16.59
N ARG A 30 -7.15 -2.01 -16.78
CA ARG A 30 -7.88 -2.02 -18.06
C ARG A 30 -7.06 -1.44 -19.20
N ILE A 31 -6.42 -0.29 -18.98
CA ILE A 31 -5.60 0.38 -19.99
C ILE A 31 -4.41 -0.48 -20.40
N LYS A 32 -3.84 -1.23 -19.48
CA LYS A 32 -2.73 -2.15 -19.73
C LYS A 32 -3.16 -3.51 -20.31
N GLY A 33 -4.46 -3.72 -20.48
CA GLY A 33 -5.00 -5.02 -20.93
C GLY A 33 -4.78 -6.15 -19.93
N ALA A 34 -4.69 -5.82 -18.64
CA ALA A 34 -4.52 -6.80 -17.58
C ALA A 34 -5.84 -7.53 -17.28
N ASP A 35 -5.74 -8.77 -16.83
CA ASP A 35 -6.87 -9.51 -16.30
C ASP A 35 -7.35 -8.89 -14.99
N ILE A 36 -8.67 -8.74 -14.84
CA ILE A 36 -9.31 -8.18 -13.66
C ILE A 36 -10.29 -9.20 -13.10
N HIS A 37 -10.13 -9.55 -11.85
CA HIS A 37 -10.97 -10.48 -11.13
C HIS A 37 -11.65 -9.77 -9.98
N VAL A 38 -12.98 -9.79 -9.97
CA VAL A 38 -13.81 -9.17 -8.92
C VAL A 38 -14.79 -10.22 -8.41
N GLU A 39 -14.60 -10.59 -7.16
CA GLU A 39 -15.47 -11.49 -6.42
C GLU A 39 -15.94 -10.81 -5.14
N GLU A 40 -16.90 -11.42 -4.44
CA GLU A 40 -17.35 -10.89 -3.16
C GLU A 40 -16.20 -10.84 -2.13
N GLY A 41 -15.84 -9.63 -1.72
CA GLY A 41 -14.77 -9.37 -0.74
C GLY A 41 -13.35 -9.52 -1.29
N LEU A 42 -13.16 -9.76 -2.59
CA LEU A 42 -11.84 -9.93 -3.19
C LEU A 42 -11.79 -9.30 -4.59
N CYS A 43 -10.82 -8.44 -4.77
CA CYS A 43 -10.52 -7.82 -6.07
C CYS A 43 -9.02 -7.93 -6.34
N TRP A 44 -8.65 -8.46 -7.50
CA TRP A 44 -7.25 -8.59 -7.87
C TRP A 44 -7.03 -8.50 -9.38
N THR A 45 -5.79 -8.19 -9.79
CA THR A 45 -5.42 -7.95 -11.19
C THR A 45 -4.16 -8.70 -11.57
N TYR A 46 -4.03 -9.09 -12.84
CA TYR A 46 -2.85 -9.74 -13.36
C TYR A 46 -2.44 -9.12 -14.71
N ALA A 47 -1.27 -8.51 -14.76
CA ALA A 47 -0.75 -7.85 -15.95
C ALA A 47 0.33 -8.66 -16.69
N GLY A 48 0.28 -9.98 -16.56
CA GLY A 48 1.22 -10.89 -17.21
C GLY A 48 2.52 -11.10 -16.43
N LYS A 49 3.38 -11.97 -16.95
CA LYS A 49 4.62 -12.43 -16.31
C LYS A 49 5.59 -11.29 -16.02
N GLU A 50 5.75 -10.34 -16.93
CA GLU A 50 6.64 -9.19 -16.79
C GLU A 50 5.95 -7.98 -16.13
N GLY A 51 4.66 -8.11 -15.85
CA GLY A 51 3.84 -7.06 -15.23
C GLY A 51 3.79 -7.18 -13.71
N SER A 52 2.83 -6.48 -13.13
CA SER A 52 2.52 -6.52 -11.70
C SER A 52 1.12 -7.08 -11.46
N GLY A 53 0.95 -7.80 -10.37
CA GLY A 53 -0.34 -8.16 -9.82
C GLY A 53 -0.69 -7.27 -8.62
N SER A 54 -1.98 -7.06 -8.37
CA SER A 54 -2.45 -6.31 -7.21
C SER A 54 -3.64 -7.01 -6.58
N ILE A 55 -3.64 -7.15 -5.25
CA ILE A 55 -4.78 -7.58 -4.43
C ILE A 55 -5.29 -6.33 -3.72
N LEU A 56 -6.54 -5.97 -3.94
CA LEU A 56 -7.04 -4.64 -3.60
C LEU A 56 -8.11 -4.71 -2.50
N PHE A 57 -7.74 -4.31 -1.30
CA PHE A 57 -8.63 -4.15 -0.14
C PHE A 57 -9.48 -5.40 0.14
N PRO A 58 -8.84 -6.56 0.44
CA PRO A 58 -9.54 -7.80 0.67
C PRO A 58 -10.39 -7.74 1.94
N ALA A 59 -11.67 -8.14 1.82
CA ALA A 59 -12.67 -8.23 2.90
C ALA A 59 -13.22 -9.67 2.95
N LEU A 60 -12.38 -10.63 3.34
CA LEU A 60 -12.61 -12.07 3.14
C LEU A 60 -13.66 -12.67 4.07
N SER A 61 -14.00 -12.03 5.19
CA SER A 61 -15.07 -12.47 6.12
C SER A 61 -14.97 -13.97 6.49
N GLY A 62 -13.79 -14.45 6.82
CA GLY A 62 -13.50 -15.85 7.16
C GLY A 62 -13.23 -16.77 5.97
N ARG A 63 -13.37 -16.32 4.73
CA ARG A 63 -13.10 -17.11 3.50
C ARG A 63 -11.62 -17.02 3.08
N THR A 64 -10.71 -17.29 4.02
CA THR A 64 -9.26 -17.15 3.79
C THR A 64 -8.72 -18.07 2.70
N ALA A 65 -9.39 -19.21 2.44
CA ALA A 65 -9.06 -20.12 1.34
C ALA A 65 -9.07 -19.43 -0.05
N LYS A 66 -9.86 -18.36 -0.23
CA LYS A 66 -9.84 -17.55 -1.44
C LYS A 66 -8.48 -16.88 -1.69
N LEU A 67 -7.76 -16.52 -0.64
CA LEU A 67 -6.40 -16.00 -0.80
C LEU A 67 -5.45 -17.08 -1.31
N ASP A 68 -5.64 -18.34 -0.89
CA ASP A 68 -4.84 -19.48 -1.38
C ASP A 68 -5.10 -19.75 -2.87
N GLU A 69 -6.35 -19.61 -3.34
CA GLU A 69 -6.70 -19.73 -4.75
C GLU A 69 -5.98 -18.65 -5.58
N VAL A 70 -6.00 -17.39 -5.13
CA VAL A 70 -5.31 -16.27 -5.79
C VAL A 70 -3.80 -16.47 -5.78
N MET A 71 -3.22 -16.89 -4.64
CA MET A 71 -1.79 -17.18 -4.57
C MET A 71 -1.40 -18.35 -5.47
N GLY A 72 -2.21 -19.41 -5.54
CA GLY A 72 -2.03 -20.53 -6.47
C GLY A 72 -2.01 -20.07 -7.93
N PHE A 73 -2.90 -19.15 -8.31
CA PHE A 73 -2.89 -18.54 -9.64
C PHE A 73 -1.56 -17.83 -9.92
N TYR A 74 -1.09 -16.95 -9.02
CA TYR A 74 0.16 -16.22 -9.22
C TYR A 74 1.40 -17.13 -9.22
N HIS A 75 1.42 -18.20 -8.43
CA HIS A 75 2.50 -19.20 -8.48
C HIS A 75 2.53 -19.94 -9.83
N THR A 76 1.35 -20.21 -10.42
CA THR A 76 1.25 -20.91 -11.71
C THR A 76 1.61 -20.00 -12.89
N HIS A 77 1.15 -18.75 -12.87
CA HIS A 77 1.28 -17.84 -14.02
C HIS A 77 2.49 -16.91 -13.91
N SER A 78 3.06 -16.79 -12.70
CA SER A 78 4.16 -15.87 -12.36
C SER A 78 3.79 -14.40 -12.62
N THR A 79 4.43 -13.50 -11.90
CA THR A 79 4.40 -12.07 -12.16
C THR A 79 5.67 -11.46 -11.56
N ARG A 80 6.12 -10.33 -12.07
CA ARG A 80 7.35 -9.69 -11.58
C ARG A 80 7.18 -9.18 -10.15
N ASN A 81 6.05 -8.54 -9.86
CA ASN A 81 5.73 -8.01 -8.54
C ASN A 81 4.28 -8.31 -8.21
N LEU A 82 4.01 -8.60 -6.95
CA LEU A 82 2.67 -8.72 -6.40
C LEU A 82 2.54 -7.81 -5.19
N GLU A 83 1.49 -7.01 -5.17
CA GLU A 83 1.18 -6.13 -4.05
C GLU A 83 -0.19 -6.41 -3.47
N CYS A 84 -0.35 -6.15 -2.18
CA CYS A 84 -1.64 -6.11 -1.52
C CYS A 84 -1.83 -4.76 -0.83
N TRP A 85 -3.01 -4.18 -0.97
CA TRP A 85 -3.42 -2.94 -0.32
C TRP A 85 -4.60 -3.19 0.59
N SER A 86 -4.60 -2.61 1.79
CA SER A 86 -5.74 -2.67 2.70
C SER A 86 -5.89 -1.39 3.53
N LEU A 87 -6.99 -1.32 4.28
CA LEU A 87 -7.17 -0.43 5.42
C LEU A 87 -6.19 -0.79 6.55
N ASP A 88 -5.98 0.12 7.51
CA ASP A 88 -5.26 -0.10 8.76
C ASP A 88 -6.16 0.36 9.95
N PRO A 89 -6.81 -0.54 10.68
CA PRO A 89 -6.76 -2.00 10.57
C PRO A 89 -7.48 -2.55 9.33
N PRO A 90 -7.06 -3.72 8.82
CA PRO A 90 -7.71 -4.35 7.68
C PRO A 90 -9.09 -4.91 8.04
N GLU A 91 -10.00 -4.97 7.06
CA GLU A 91 -11.31 -5.61 7.24
C GLU A 91 -11.21 -7.12 7.43
N THR A 92 -10.22 -7.76 6.79
CA THR A 92 -9.92 -9.19 7.00
C THR A 92 -9.13 -9.36 8.29
N ALA A 93 -9.67 -10.08 9.25
CA ALA A 93 -8.98 -10.39 10.50
C ALA A 93 -7.63 -11.09 10.22
N HIS A 94 -6.58 -10.66 10.92
CA HIS A 94 -5.21 -11.17 10.77
C HIS A 94 -4.65 -11.15 9.33
N LEU A 95 -5.09 -10.21 8.50
CA LEU A 95 -4.64 -10.12 7.10
C LEU A 95 -3.10 -10.04 6.99
N ASP A 96 -2.47 -9.29 7.87
CA ASP A 96 -1.02 -9.17 7.96
C ASP A 96 -0.34 -10.54 8.13
N LEU A 97 -0.80 -11.34 9.09
CA LEU A 97 -0.33 -12.71 9.28
C LEU A 97 -0.57 -13.56 8.03
N LEU A 98 -1.80 -13.54 7.48
CA LEU A 98 -2.15 -14.33 6.30
C LEU A 98 -1.26 -14.03 5.10
N LEU A 99 -0.91 -12.76 4.91
CA LEU A 99 -0.02 -12.34 3.83
C LEU A 99 1.44 -12.71 4.10
N LEU A 100 1.93 -12.50 5.34
CA LEU A 100 3.31 -12.84 5.72
C LEU A 100 3.61 -14.33 5.50
N VAL A 101 2.71 -15.22 5.96
CA VAL A 101 2.93 -16.68 5.81
C VAL A 101 2.84 -17.15 4.36
N ARG A 102 2.26 -16.34 3.46
CA ARG A 102 2.19 -16.59 2.00
C ARG A 102 3.29 -15.91 1.19
N GLY A 103 4.31 -15.35 1.86
CA GLY A 103 5.51 -14.82 1.21
C GLY A 103 5.56 -13.32 1.05
N PHE A 104 4.53 -12.59 1.45
CA PHE A 104 4.58 -11.14 1.43
C PHE A 104 5.52 -10.60 2.50
N ARG A 105 6.05 -9.42 2.22
CA ARG A 105 6.75 -8.56 3.19
C ARG A 105 5.92 -7.31 3.42
N THR A 106 6.04 -6.77 4.62
CA THR A 106 5.41 -5.50 4.97
C THR A 106 5.98 -4.40 4.09
N GLY A 107 5.08 -3.64 3.49
CA GLY A 107 5.42 -2.43 2.74
C GLY A 107 5.27 -1.17 3.59
N TRP A 108 5.12 -0.05 2.92
CA TRP A 108 4.91 1.24 3.56
C TRP A 108 3.45 1.43 4.03
N LYS A 109 3.27 2.39 4.94
CA LYS A 109 1.94 2.79 5.42
C LYS A 109 1.53 4.10 4.75
N PRO A 110 0.63 4.06 3.77
CA PRO A 110 0.05 5.26 3.18
C PRO A 110 -0.62 6.14 4.23
N CYS A 111 -0.32 7.42 4.25
CA CYS A 111 -0.99 8.41 5.09
C CYS A 111 -2.19 8.98 4.34
N TRP A 112 -3.40 8.52 4.66
CA TRP A 112 -4.61 8.97 4.01
C TRP A 112 -5.13 10.27 4.61
N MET A 113 -5.36 11.24 3.73
CA MET A 113 -5.87 12.54 4.12
C MET A 113 -7.10 12.90 3.30
N ALA A 114 -8.03 13.64 3.90
CA ALA A 114 -9.19 14.18 3.23
C ALA A 114 -9.37 15.66 3.54
N LEU A 115 -10.00 16.37 2.62
CA LEU A 115 -10.35 17.78 2.70
C LEU A 115 -11.83 17.96 2.37
N ASP A 116 -12.56 18.66 3.23
CA ASP A 116 -13.83 19.26 2.83
C ASP A 116 -13.53 20.41 1.85
N LEU A 117 -13.98 20.25 0.61
CA LEU A 117 -13.68 21.20 -0.48
C LEU A 117 -14.27 22.59 -0.25
N HIS A 118 -15.24 22.74 0.64
CA HIS A 118 -15.76 24.07 1.04
C HIS A 118 -14.84 24.76 2.06
N ALA A 119 -13.94 24.01 2.72
CA ALA A 119 -13.00 24.52 3.70
C ALA A 119 -11.55 24.65 3.17
N ILE A 120 -11.36 24.56 1.84
CA ILE A 120 -10.03 24.71 1.25
C ILE A 120 -9.43 26.08 1.56
N ARG A 121 -8.18 26.08 2.00
CA ARG A 121 -7.41 27.29 2.22
C ARG A 121 -6.68 27.71 0.95
N THR A 122 -6.87 28.97 0.55
CA THR A 122 -6.27 29.54 -0.66
C THR A 122 -5.39 30.76 -0.36
N ASP A 123 -5.15 31.05 0.92
CA ASP A 123 -4.36 32.15 1.45
C ASP A 123 -2.85 31.90 1.39
N TYR A 124 -2.34 31.48 0.26
CA TYR A 124 -0.92 31.20 0.05
C TYR A 124 -0.38 32.00 -1.15
N LEU A 125 0.91 32.29 -1.09
CA LEU A 125 1.60 32.94 -2.20
C LEU A 125 1.92 31.91 -3.27
N SER A 126 1.66 32.26 -4.51
CA SER A 126 2.12 31.56 -5.72
C SER A 126 3.03 32.46 -6.55
N PRO A 127 4.00 31.91 -7.29
CA PRO A 127 4.92 32.72 -8.08
C PRO A 127 4.16 33.49 -9.18
N GLU A 128 4.64 34.69 -9.47
CA GLU A 128 4.20 35.44 -10.63
C GLU A 128 4.50 34.65 -11.92
N GLY A 129 3.62 34.72 -12.91
CA GLY A 129 3.75 33.96 -14.16
C GLY A 129 3.41 32.48 -14.06
N LEU A 130 2.86 32.02 -12.92
CA LEU A 130 2.35 30.65 -12.77
C LEU A 130 0.95 30.54 -13.40
N HIS A 131 0.81 29.65 -14.38
CA HIS A 131 -0.45 29.31 -15.03
C HIS A 131 -0.77 27.82 -14.81
N ILE A 132 -1.95 27.52 -14.28
CA ILE A 132 -2.42 26.14 -14.01
C ILE A 132 -3.67 25.91 -14.83
N VAL A 133 -3.67 24.85 -15.63
CA VAL A 133 -4.78 24.51 -16.52
C VAL A 133 -5.09 23.02 -16.46
N PRO A 134 -6.36 22.61 -16.63
CA PRO A 134 -6.71 21.24 -16.94
C PRO A 134 -6.16 20.90 -18.33
N ASP A 135 -5.36 19.84 -18.43
CA ASP A 135 -4.70 19.44 -19.69
C ASP A 135 -4.48 17.93 -19.73
N ASN A 136 -5.35 17.26 -20.45
CA ASN A 136 -5.27 15.83 -20.68
C ASN A 136 -4.41 15.47 -21.90
N GLN A 137 -3.97 16.43 -22.71
CA GLN A 137 -3.37 16.20 -24.05
C GLN A 137 -1.84 16.30 -24.06
N THR A 138 -1.26 17.24 -23.30
CA THR A 138 0.19 17.46 -23.34
C THR A 138 0.98 16.24 -22.95
N GLN A 139 1.95 15.85 -23.75
CA GLN A 139 2.91 14.79 -23.43
C GLN A 139 3.94 15.29 -22.42
N LEU A 140 4.14 14.57 -21.31
CA LEU A 140 5.01 14.98 -20.21
C LEU A 140 6.34 14.22 -20.13
N HIS A 141 6.47 13.11 -20.84
CA HIS A 141 7.66 12.24 -20.78
C HIS A 141 8.96 12.94 -21.20
N THR A 142 8.86 14.05 -21.92
CA THR A 142 10.00 14.91 -22.32
C THR A 142 10.37 15.96 -21.27
N THR A 143 9.57 16.13 -20.22
CA THR A 143 9.83 17.16 -19.20
C THR A 143 10.82 16.60 -18.18
N THR A 144 12.08 17.02 -18.29
CA THR A 144 13.15 16.57 -17.41
C THR A 144 12.85 16.87 -15.95
N GLY A 145 13.08 15.90 -15.08
CA GLY A 145 12.92 16.06 -13.63
C GLY A 145 11.47 16.14 -13.12
N LEU A 146 10.47 16.10 -14.01
CA LEU A 146 9.07 16.09 -13.56
C LEU A 146 8.69 14.72 -13.02
N PRO A 147 8.33 14.59 -11.73
CA PRO A 147 7.89 13.33 -11.17
C PRO A 147 6.62 12.82 -11.88
N TYR A 148 6.51 11.48 -11.99
CA TYR A 148 5.36 10.78 -12.60
C TYR A 148 5.11 11.14 -14.09
N ALA A 149 6.09 11.69 -14.78
CA ALA A 149 5.97 12.03 -16.21
C ALA A 149 6.31 10.85 -17.13
N GLY A 150 6.99 9.83 -16.63
CA GLY A 150 7.40 8.64 -17.39
C GLY A 150 6.27 7.65 -17.66
N ASN A 151 6.42 6.83 -18.69
CA ASN A 151 5.45 5.81 -19.09
C ASN A 151 5.39 4.61 -18.13
N ASP A 152 6.35 4.49 -17.23
CA ASP A 152 6.51 3.42 -16.25
C ASP A 152 5.78 3.69 -14.93
N SER A 153 5.35 4.94 -14.70
CA SER A 153 4.61 5.32 -13.49
C SER A 153 3.11 5.15 -13.67
N ARG A 154 2.44 4.57 -12.67
CA ARG A 154 0.99 4.44 -12.65
C ARG A 154 0.32 5.79 -12.86
N GLY A 155 -0.65 5.82 -13.76
CA GLY A 155 -1.43 7.02 -14.02
C GLY A 155 -0.70 8.14 -14.74
N SER A 156 0.43 7.85 -15.42
CA SER A 156 1.21 8.92 -16.03
C SER A 156 0.67 9.40 -17.37
N THR A 157 0.18 8.55 -18.25
CA THR A 157 -0.14 9.00 -19.62
C THR A 157 -1.39 8.42 -20.24
N GLY A 158 -1.98 7.36 -19.69
CA GLY A 158 -3.13 6.68 -20.27
C GLY A 158 -4.47 7.03 -19.64
N LEU A 159 -4.50 7.17 -18.32
CA LEU A 159 -5.75 7.27 -17.55
C LEU A 159 -6.66 8.42 -17.99
N GLN A 160 -6.10 9.60 -18.21
CA GLN A 160 -6.86 10.79 -18.62
C GLN A 160 -7.34 10.72 -20.09
N HIS A 161 -6.72 9.87 -20.91
CA HIS A 161 -7.14 9.69 -22.31
C HIS A 161 -8.25 8.66 -22.41
N GLU A 162 -8.11 7.54 -21.67
CA GLU A 162 -9.03 6.41 -21.73
C GLU A 162 -10.34 6.65 -20.96
N SER A 163 -10.29 7.54 -19.94
CA SER A 163 -11.46 7.86 -19.10
C SER A 163 -11.51 9.34 -18.76
N PRO A 164 -11.64 10.24 -19.75
CA PRO A 164 -11.61 11.68 -19.55
C PRO A 164 -12.78 12.22 -18.70
N GLU A 165 -13.86 11.45 -18.58
CA GLU A 165 -15.00 11.77 -17.71
C GLU A 165 -14.73 11.47 -16.23
N GLN A 166 -13.76 10.59 -15.93
CA GLN A 166 -13.37 10.20 -14.56
C GLN A 166 -12.03 10.80 -14.16
N VAL A 167 -11.17 11.10 -15.12
CA VAL A 167 -9.80 11.53 -14.87
C VAL A 167 -9.50 12.86 -15.52
N GLN A 168 -9.06 13.82 -14.70
CA GLN A 168 -8.58 15.12 -15.15
C GLN A 168 -7.15 15.35 -14.68
N ARG A 169 -6.24 15.59 -15.61
CA ARG A 169 -4.89 16.03 -15.28
C ARG A 169 -4.82 17.56 -15.26
N PHE A 170 -4.03 18.10 -14.33
CA PHE A 170 -3.65 19.51 -14.27
C PHE A 170 -2.16 19.64 -14.54
N ILE A 171 -1.78 20.67 -15.28
CA ILE A 171 -0.41 21.04 -15.56
C ILE A 171 -0.19 22.48 -15.09
N ALA A 172 0.92 22.72 -14.42
CA ALA A 172 1.38 24.06 -14.06
C ALA A 172 2.56 24.45 -14.95
N ARG A 173 2.46 25.66 -15.53
CA ARG A 173 3.53 26.30 -16.31
C ARG A 173 3.99 27.56 -15.59
N LEU A 174 5.29 27.69 -15.42
CA LEU A 174 5.92 28.90 -14.91
C LEU A 174 6.72 29.53 -16.05
N ASN A 175 6.36 30.75 -16.44
CA ASN A 175 6.97 31.43 -17.57
C ASN A 175 7.00 30.59 -18.86
N GLY A 176 5.92 29.86 -19.13
CA GLY A 176 5.74 29.01 -20.29
C GLY A 176 6.29 27.56 -20.13
N SER A 177 7.21 27.30 -19.21
CA SER A 177 7.80 25.97 -18.98
C SER A 177 6.94 25.13 -18.05
N ILE A 178 6.77 23.83 -18.36
CA ILE A 178 6.05 22.89 -17.47
C ILE A 178 6.88 22.63 -16.23
N VAL A 179 6.31 22.90 -15.04
CA VAL A 179 7.00 22.75 -13.76
C VAL A 179 6.30 21.83 -12.79
N ALA A 180 5.00 21.52 -12.99
CA ALA A 180 4.28 20.60 -12.13
C ALA A 180 3.13 19.92 -12.85
N GLN A 181 2.69 18.78 -12.25
CA GLN A 181 1.47 18.09 -12.63
C GLN A 181 0.74 17.53 -11.42
N THR A 182 -0.54 17.24 -11.59
CA THR A 182 -1.34 16.38 -10.70
C THR A 182 -2.46 15.71 -11.48
N LEU A 183 -2.92 14.57 -10.98
CA LEU A 183 -4.04 13.82 -11.53
C LEU A 183 -5.20 13.87 -10.54
N LEU A 184 -6.40 14.10 -11.03
CA LEU A 184 -7.66 14.07 -10.28
C LEU A 184 -8.50 12.92 -10.81
N LEU A 185 -8.92 12.00 -9.92
CA LEU A 185 -9.78 10.85 -10.23
C LEU A 185 -11.10 10.97 -9.48
N PHE A 186 -12.21 10.95 -10.21
CA PHE A 186 -13.56 10.92 -9.66
C PHE A 186 -14.02 9.45 -9.49
N GLY A 187 -14.04 8.96 -8.25
CA GLY A 187 -14.41 7.60 -7.89
C GLY A 187 -14.72 7.47 -6.40
N GLY A 188 -15.39 6.40 -5.97
CA GLY A 188 -15.73 6.18 -4.57
C GLY A 188 -16.57 7.28 -3.91
N GLY A 189 -17.20 8.18 -4.69
CA GLY A 189 -17.96 9.33 -4.20
C GLY A 189 -17.11 10.54 -3.76
N VAL A 190 -15.80 10.51 -4.00
CA VAL A 190 -14.82 11.56 -3.67
C VAL A 190 -13.94 11.89 -4.87
N ALA A 191 -13.17 12.98 -4.78
CA ALA A 191 -12.15 13.35 -5.76
C ALA A 191 -10.77 12.97 -5.23
N GLY A 192 -10.16 11.92 -5.77
CA GLY A 192 -8.81 11.47 -5.41
C GLY A 192 -7.74 12.27 -6.14
N ILE A 193 -6.75 12.77 -5.40
CA ILE A 193 -5.60 13.51 -5.95
C ILE A 193 -4.38 12.60 -5.96
N TYR A 194 -3.78 12.44 -7.13
CA TYR A 194 -2.66 11.54 -7.39
C TYR A 194 -1.53 12.24 -8.13
N ASN A 195 -0.35 11.66 -8.08
CA ASN A 195 0.81 12.03 -8.90
C ASN A 195 1.15 13.54 -8.81
N VAL A 196 1.06 14.13 -7.62
CA VAL A 196 1.48 15.50 -7.39
C VAL A 196 3.00 15.60 -7.54
N GLY A 197 3.46 16.16 -8.63
CA GLY A 197 4.87 16.29 -8.97
C GLY A 197 5.25 17.74 -9.27
N VAL A 198 6.37 18.21 -8.70
CA VAL A 198 6.99 19.51 -9.01
C VAL A 198 8.44 19.26 -9.35
N VAL A 199 8.94 19.80 -10.46
CA VAL A 199 10.35 19.70 -10.85
C VAL A 199 11.25 20.24 -9.72
N PRO A 200 12.42 19.64 -9.45
CA PRO A 200 13.27 20.01 -8.33
C PRO A 200 13.56 21.52 -8.24
N GLU A 201 13.83 22.15 -9.37
CA GLU A 201 14.23 23.56 -9.48
C GLU A 201 13.10 24.53 -9.14
N ALA A 202 11.84 24.08 -9.20
CA ALA A 202 10.66 24.90 -8.91
C ALA A 202 10.03 24.59 -7.54
N ARG A 203 10.66 23.72 -6.73
CA ARG A 203 10.18 23.42 -5.37
C ARG A 203 10.38 24.60 -4.42
N GLY A 204 9.64 24.58 -3.31
CA GLY A 204 9.72 25.66 -2.29
C GLY A 204 9.00 26.96 -2.64
N GLN A 205 8.46 27.09 -3.86
CA GLN A 205 7.82 28.32 -4.38
C GLN A 205 6.28 28.31 -4.27
N GLY A 206 5.67 27.36 -3.55
CA GLY A 206 4.20 27.30 -3.42
C GLY A 206 3.48 26.58 -4.56
N ILE A 207 4.18 26.15 -5.62
CA ILE A 207 3.58 25.54 -6.83
C ILE A 207 2.79 24.27 -6.50
N GLY A 208 3.30 23.42 -5.59
CA GLY A 208 2.59 22.22 -5.15
C GLY A 208 1.25 22.52 -4.48
N LYS A 209 1.18 23.59 -3.67
CA LYS A 209 -0.09 24.06 -3.09
C LYS A 209 -1.03 24.57 -4.16
N ALA A 210 -0.52 25.37 -5.08
CA ALA A 210 -1.31 25.98 -6.14
C ALA A 210 -1.97 24.95 -7.05
N ILE A 211 -1.22 23.93 -7.49
CA ILE A 211 -1.76 22.92 -8.41
C ILE A 211 -2.78 21.99 -7.72
N VAL A 212 -2.55 21.59 -6.46
CA VAL A 212 -3.51 20.82 -5.67
C VAL A 212 -4.77 21.63 -5.40
N SER A 213 -4.63 22.92 -5.09
CA SER A 213 -5.78 23.82 -4.88
C SER A 213 -6.62 23.97 -6.15
N ALA A 214 -5.98 24.12 -7.32
CA ALA A 214 -6.69 24.19 -8.61
C ALA A 214 -7.50 22.91 -8.88
N ALA A 215 -6.92 21.73 -8.61
CA ALA A 215 -7.61 20.44 -8.73
C ALA A 215 -8.79 20.34 -7.74
N CYS A 216 -8.62 20.79 -6.49
CA CYS A 216 -9.68 20.81 -5.48
C CYS A 216 -10.83 21.77 -5.86
N ILE A 217 -10.53 22.95 -6.37
CA ILE A 217 -11.54 23.92 -6.84
C ILE A 217 -12.34 23.31 -7.99
N HIS A 218 -11.67 22.70 -8.95
CA HIS A 218 -12.33 22.02 -10.07
C HIS A 218 -13.23 20.87 -9.59
N ALA A 219 -12.77 20.07 -8.63
CA ALA A 219 -13.59 19.00 -8.05
C ALA A 219 -14.85 19.54 -7.37
N ARG A 220 -14.74 20.67 -6.65
CA ARG A 220 -15.88 21.36 -6.04
C ARG A 220 -16.86 21.87 -7.09
N GLU A 221 -16.38 22.45 -8.19
CA GLU A 221 -17.20 22.91 -9.32
C GLU A 221 -17.95 21.76 -10.01
N LYS A 222 -17.37 20.56 -9.99
CA LYS A 222 -18.02 19.31 -10.43
C LYS A 222 -19.02 18.74 -9.40
N GLY A 223 -19.22 19.41 -8.26
CA GLY A 223 -20.19 19.05 -7.23
C GLY A 223 -19.68 18.05 -6.19
N TYR A 224 -18.39 17.74 -6.17
CA TYR A 224 -17.80 16.92 -5.11
C TYR A 224 -17.63 17.73 -3.83
N HIS A 225 -17.84 17.08 -2.67
CA HIS A 225 -17.69 17.70 -1.36
C HIS A 225 -16.34 17.38 -0.72
N TYR A 226 -15.71 16.27 -1.09
CA TYR A 226 -14.45 15.84 -0.49
C TYR A 226 -13.40 15.56 -1.55
N ALA A 227 -12.17 16.04 -1.28
CA ALA A 227 -10.96 15.58 -1.94
C ALA A 227 -10.19 14.66 -1.01
N THR A 228 -9.53 13.66 -1.57
CA THR A 228 -8.72 12.68 -0.82
C THR A 228 -7.37 12.50 -1.48
N LEU A 229 -6.36 12.14 -0.70
CA LEU A 229 -5.03 11.83 -1.21
C LEU A 229 -4.27 10.91 -0.26
N ASN A 230 -3.17 10.40 -0.78
CA ASN A 230 -2.20 9.61 -0.06
C ASN A 230 -0.90 10.42 0.07
N ALA A 231 -0.62 10.89 1.27
CA ALA A 231 0.53 11.74 1.55
C ALA A 231 1.78 10.92 1.90
N ASN A 232 2.92 11.29 1.32
CA ASN A 232 4.22 10.93 1.86
C ASN A 232 4.68 11.99 2.88
N HIS A 233 5.79 11.71 3.58
CA HIS A 233 6.32 12.62 4.61
C HIS A 233 6.70 14.01 4.09
N ILE A 234 7.08 14.13 2.80
CA ILE A 234 7.45 15.41 2.17
C ILE A 234 6.19 16.22 1.80
N GLY A 235 5.16 15.53 1.27
CA GLY A 235 3.91 16.18 0.81
C GLY A 235 2.96 16.53 1.94
N ARG A 236 2.96 15.76 3.04
CA ARG A 236 2.01 15.94 4.15
C ARG A 236 1.92 17.38 4.66
N PRO A 237 3.02 18.11 4.96
CA PRO A 237 2.94 19.50 5.43
C PRO A 237 2.30 20.44 4.42
N VAL A 238 2.46 20.18 3.11
CA VAL A 238 1.83 20.96 2.04
C VAL A 238 0.32 20.81 2.08
N TYR A 239 -0.16 19.56 2.24
CA TYR A 239 -1.59 19.26 2.27
C TYR A 239 -2.27 19.76 3.55
N GLU A 240 -1.60 19.66 4.70
CA GLU A 240 -2.08 20.21 5.97
C GLU A 240 -2.29 21.74 5.88
N GLN A 241 -1.41 22.46 5.18
CA GLN A 241 -1.56 23.90 4.95
C GLN A 241 -2.77 24.25 4.06
N LEU A 242 -3.18 23.34 3.16
CA LEU A 242 -4.39 23.50 2.36
C LEU A 242 -5.68 23.13 3.12
N GLY A 243 -5.55 22.54 4.31
CA GLY A 243 -6.67 22.15 5.15
C GLY A 243 -7.00 20.65 5.10
N PHE A 244 -6.20 19.82 4.41
CA PHE A 244 -6.34 18.37 4.49
C PHE A 244 -6.07 17.90 5.91
N LYS A 245 -6.89 16.97 6.37
CA LYS A 245 -6.76 16.32 7.67
C LYS A 245 -6.42 14.86 7.47
N TRP A 246 -5.56 14.34 8.33
CA TRP A 246 -5.34 12.90 8.44
C TRP A 246 -6.65 12.19 8.81
N ILE A 247 -6.97 11.14 8.11
CA ILE A 247 -8.16 10.30 8.34
C ILE A 247 -7.73 8.97 8.96
N ASN A 248 -6.83 8.27 8.27
CA ASN A 248 -6.28 6.99 8.70
C ASN A 248 -5.02 6.68 7.89
N ASN A 249 -4.48 5.47 8.09
CA ASN A 249 -3.45 4.93 7.22
C ASN A 249 -4.02 3.76 6.41
N GLY A 250 -3.40 3.51 5.27
CA GLY A 250 -3.52 2.24 4.61
C GLY A 250 -2.38 1.32 5.03
N ARG A 251 -2.40 0.09 4.55
CA ARG A 251 -1.30 -0.87 4.62
C ARG A 251 -0.99 -1.45 3.26
N THR A 252 0.28 -1.73 3.02
CA THR A 252 0.74 -2.41 1.81
C THR A 252 1.64 -3.58 2.16
N TRP A 253 1.62 -4.60 1.31
CA TRP A 253 2.51 -5.74 1.35
C TRP A 253 2.99 -6.05 -0.04
N TRP A 254 4.18 -6.64 -0.16
CA TRP A 254 4.84 -6.86 -1.44
C TRP A 254 5.52 -8.21 -1.51
N ILE A 255 5.43 -8.85 -2.68
CA ILE A 255 6.34 -9.88 -3.14
C ILE A 255 7.05 -9.30 -4.36
N THR A 256 8.37 -9.14 -4.29
CA THR A 256 9.20 -8.53 -5.35
C THR A 256 10.30 -9.49 -5.78
N ASP A 257 11.00 -9.15 -6.88
CA ASP A 257 12.24 -9.80 -7.30
C ASP A 257 12.10 -11.30 -7.59
N ASN A 258 11.04 -11.69 -8.30
CA ASN A 258 10.76 -13.09 -8.67
C ASN A 258 10.61 -14.06 -7.48
N ARG A 259 10.37 -13.55 -6.26
CA ARG A 259 10.15 -14.41 -5.08
C ARG A 259 8.90 -15.29 -5.19
N LEU A 260 7.98 -14.99 -6.09
CA LEU A 260 6.86 -15.88 -6.45
C LEU A 260 7.33 -17.18 -7.12
N ASN A 261 8.58 -17.24 -7.61
CA ASN A 261 9.20 -18.47 -8.12
C ASN A 261 9.70 -19.40 -6.98
N ILE A 262 9.69 -18.92 -5.73
CA ILE A 262 9.98 -19.75 -4.57
C ILE A 262 8.77 -20.67 -4.36
N ARG A 263 9.03 -21.94 -4.08
CA ARG A 263 7.98 -22.94 -3.79
C ARG A 263 6.97 -22.35 -2.80
N PRO A 264 5.65 -22.39 -3.09
CA PRO A 264 4.63 -21.98 -2.13
C PRO A 264 4.74 -22.83 -0.85
N PRO A 265 4.34 -22.28 0.31
CA PRO A 265 4.31 -23.08 1.55
C PRO A 265 3.39 -24.29 1.38
N GLY A 266 3.81 -25.44 1.88
CA GLY A 266 2.94 -26.62 1.93
C GLY A 266 1.78 -26.39 2.92
N PRO A 267 0.68 -27.16 2.80
CA PRO A 267 -0.48 -26.97 3.68
C PRO A 267 -0.14 -27.12 5.18
N GLU A 268 0.73 -28.04 5.54
CA GLU A 268 1.19 -28.26 6.92
C GLU A 268 2.08 -27.10 7.41
N GLU A 269 3.01 -26.63 6.57
CA GLU A 269 3.86 -25.46 6.84
C GLU A 269 3.02 -24.20 7.04
N LEU A 270 1.99 -24.00 6.20
CA LEU A 270 1.07 -22.87 6.29
C LEU A 270 0.25 -22.92 7.58
N ALA A 271 -0.31 -24.10 7.92
CA ALA A 271 -1.10 -24.29 9.13
C ALA A 271 -0.27 -24.04 10.40
N LEU A 272 0.98 -24.54 10.44
CA LEU A 272 1.90 -24.30 11.55
C LEU A 272 2.26 -22.80 11.68
N ALA A 273 2.54 -22.14 10.57
CA ALA A 273 2.86 -20.70 10.56
C ALA A 273 1.66 -19.86 11.01
N GLU A 274 0.45 -20.17 10.55
CA GLU A 274 -0.76 -19.48 11.01
C GLU A 274 -1.05 -19.71 12.50
N ALA A 275 -0.91 -20.94 12.99
CA ALA A 275 -1.04 -21.26 14.42
C ALA A 275 -0.01 -20.48 15.25
N THR A 276 1.24 -20.42 14.77
CA THR A 276 2.31 -19.64 15.42
C THR A 276 1.94 -18.16 15.52
N GLY A 277 1.55 -17.54 14.42
CA GLY A 277 1.23 -16.11 14.40
C GLY A 277 -0.07 -15.75 15.12
N LYS A 278 -0.99 -16.68 15.28
CA LYS A 278 -2.21 -16.52 16.11
C LYS A 278 -1.97 -16.81 17.59
N GLY A 279 -0.86 -17.45 17.95
CA GLY A 279 -0.58 -17.91 19.31
C GLY A 279 -1.49 -19.08 19.74
N ASP A 280 -1.96 -19.87 18.79
CA ASP A 280 -2.86 -21.00 19.01
C ASP A 280 -2.07 -22.22 19.47
N ILE A 281 -1.91 -22.34 20.79
CA ILE A 281 -1.13 -23.41 21.42
C ILE A 281 -1.78 -24.79 21.24
N GLU A 282 -3.11 -24.86 21.17
CA GLU A 282 -3.81 -26.13 20.93
C GLU A 282 -3.48 -26.65 19.52
N ALA A 283 -3.57 -25.79 18.51
CA ALA A 283 -3.15 -26.13 17.15
C ALA A 283 -1.65 -26.47 17.09
N LEU A 284 -0.78 -25.70 17.75
CA LEU A 284 0.66 -25.98 17.80
C LEU A 284 0.98 -27.35 18.38
N ASN A 285 0.28 -27.78 19.42
CA ASN A 285 0.46 -29.10 20.03
C ASN A 285 0.18 -30.25 19.05
N SER A 286 -0.66 -30.05 18.04
CA SER A 286 -0.89 -31.04 17.00
C SER A 286 0.36 -31.31 16.13
N PHE A 287 1.30 -30.40 16.09
CA PHE A 287 2.56 -30.49 15.34
C PHE A 287 3.73 -31.04 16.16
N THR A 288 3.55 -31.38 17.45
CA THR A 288 4.64 -31.87 18.34
C THR A 288 5.41 -33.06 17.74
N ASN A 289 4.74 -33.94 17.00
CA ASN A 289 5.33 -35.11 16.35
C ASN A 289 5.61 -34.90 14.85
N SER A 290 5.50 -33.67 14.33
CA SER A 290 5.82 -33.38 12.94
C SER A 290 7.33 -33.32 12.72
N ASN A 291 7.78 -33.68 11.50
CA ASN A 291 9.18 -33.56 11.11
C ASN A 291 9.53 -32.12 10.61
N ILE A 292 8.77 -31.12 11.02
CA ILE A 292 9.02 -29.73 10.58
C ILE A 292 10.17 -29.15 11.42
N ASP A 293 11.22 -28.72 10.75
CA ASP A 293 12.31 -27.97 11.38
C ASP A 293 11.82 -26.57 11.81
N PRO A 294 11.76 -26.23 13.11
CA PRO A 294 11.30 -24.94 13.60
C PRO A 294 12.22 -23.77 13.22
N ASN A 295 13.44 -24.07 12.76
CA ASN A 295 14.43 -23.08 12.29
C ASN A 295 14.38 -22.85 10.78
N LYS A 296 13.59 -23.63 10.04
CA LYS A 296 13.45 -23.47 8.61
C LYS A 296 12.77 -22.13 8.31
N ALA A 297 13.35 -21.40 7.36
CA ALA A 297 12.76 -20.17 6.89
C ALA A 297 11.48 -20.42 6.06
N LEU A 298 10.46 -19.62 6.31
CA LEU A 298 9.27 -19.50 5.48
C LEU A 298 9.63 -18.94 4.09
N CYS A 299 8.68 -18.97 3.18
CA CYS A 299 8.88 -18.51 1.79
C CYS A 299 9.28 -17.01 1.68
N ASN A 300 9.01 -16.18 2.69
CA ASN A 300 9.47 -14.79 2.78
C ASN A 300 10.85 -14.63 3.43
N GLY A 301 11.49 -15.73 3.84
CA GLY A 301 12.77 -15.74 4.55
C GLY A 301 12.67 -15.59 6.08
N MET A 302 11.47 -15.38 6.63
CA MET A 302 11.23 -15.28 8.08
C MET A 302 11.18 -16.66 8.72
N ARG A 303 11.77 -16.84 9.92
CA ARG A 303 11.62 -18.07 10.70
C ARG A 303 10.33 -18.02 11.53
N LEU A 304 9.85 -19.18 11.97
CA LEU A 304 8.64 -19.28 12.81
C LEU A 304 8.78 -18.46 14.12
N LEU A 305 9.96 -18.44 14.73
CA LEU A 305 10.20 -17.65 15.95
C LEU A 305 10.16 -16.15 15.68
N GLU A 306 10.69 -15.70 14.56
CA GLU A 306 10.59 -14.30 14.11
C GLU A 306 9.13 -13.92 13.84
N LEU A 307 8.34 -14.83 13.26
CA LEU A 307 6.90 -14.62 13.07
C LEU A 307 6.16 -14.50 14.40
N ALA A 308 6.44 -15.38 15.37
CA ALA A 308 5.88 -15.30 16.73
C ALA A 308 6.23 -13.97 17.40
N ALA A 309 7.48 -13.52 17.27
CA ALA A 309 7.95 -12.24 17.80
C ALA A 309 7.25 -11.06 17.12
N HIS A 310 7.15 -11.07 15.80
CA HIS A 310 6.45 -10.05 15.00
C HIS A 310 4.97 -9.93 15.42
N CYS A 311 4.30 -11.06 15.61
CA CYS A 311 2.90 -11.12 16.04
C CYS A 311 2.73 -10.97 17.57
N LYS A 312 3.81 -10.78 18.34
CA LYS A 312 3.81 -10.65 19.82
C LYS A 312 3.21 -11.87 20.54
N GLN A 313 3.40 -13.07 19.99
CA GLN A 313 2.87 -14.33 20.50
C GLN A 313 3.91 -15.04 21.40
N THR A 314 4.02 -14.56 22.64
CA THR A 314 5.02 -15.05 23.61
C THR A 314 4.88 -16.54 23.89
N ALA A 315 3.66 -17.05 24.09
CA ALA A 315 3.43 -18.47 24.35
C ALA A 315 3.81 -19.38 23.15
N ALA A 316 3.53 -18.91 21.92
CA ALA A 316 3.97 -19.63 20.72
C ALA A 316 5.50 -19.63 20.56
N ALA A 317 6.15 -18.51 20.91
CA ALA A 317 7.60 -18.42 20.92
C ALA A 317 8.23 -19.38 21.93
N GLU A 318 7.69 -19.46 23.14
CA GLU A 318 8.11 -20.42 24.17
C GLU A 318 7.92 -21.86 23.70
N TRP A 319 6.78 -22.17 23.09
CA TRP A 319 6.51 -23.48 22.51
C TRP A 319 7.55 -23.84 21.44
N LEU A 320 7.83 -22.94 20.50
CA LEU A 320 8.83 -23.14 19.44
C LEU A 320 10.23 -23.41 20.03
N ILE A 321 10.64 -22.63 21.04
CA ILE A 321 11.95 -22.81 21.69
C ILE A 321 12.03 -24.18 22.39
N ALA A 322 10.95 -24.60 23.06
CA ALA A 322 10.87 -25.93 23.68
C ALA A 322 10.97 -27.05 22.64
N HIS A 323 10.63 -26.78 21.38
CA HIS A 323 10.73 -27.76 20.26
C HIS A 323 11.97 -27.50 19.36
N GLY A 324 12.97 -26.75 19.84
CA GLY A 324 14.28 -26.63 19.20
C GLY A 324 14.49 -25.38 18.34
N ALA A 325 13.59 -24.40 18.40
CA ALA A 325 13.84 -23.12 17.72
C ALA A 325 14.97 -22.33 18.39
N THR A 326 15.88 -21.80 17.58
CA THR A 326 16.97 -20.94 18.02
C THR A 326 16.45 -19.51 18.21
N CYS A 327 16.64 -18.95 19.41
CA CYS A 327 16.24 -17.59 19.75
C CYS A 327 17.43 -16.64 19.61
N GLY A 328 17.36 -15.71 18.66
CA GLY A 328 18.33 -14.63 18.52
C GLY A 328 18.06 -13.45 19.47
N ALA A 329 18.99 -12.51 19.53
CA ALA A 329 18.88 -11.33 20.38
C ALA A 329 17.69 -10.42 20.00
N LEU A 330 17.42 -10.25 18.71
CA LEU A 330 16.32 -9.44 18.25
C LEU A 330 14.96 -10.14 18.46
N ASP A 331 14.87 -11.47 18.27
CA ASP A 331 13.67 -12.23 18.61
C ASP A 331 13.27 -12.01 20.06
N ALA A 332 14.27 -12.13 20.97
CA ALA A 332 14.08 -11.90 22.41
C ALA A 332 13.68 -10.44 22.71
N TRP A 333 14.31 -9.46 22.03
CA TRP A 333 13.98 -8.04 22.20
C TRP A 333 12.55 -7.74 21.76
N ASP A 334 12.14 -8.24 20.61
CA ASP A 334 10.81 -8.04 20.05
C ASP A 334 9.71 -8.70 20.87
N LEU A 335 10.01 -9.82 21.53
CA LEU A 335 9.13 -10.48 22.51
C LEU A 335 9.11 -9.76 23.89
N GLY A 336 9.95 -8.73 24.08
CA GLY A 336 10.05 -8.02 25.36
C GLY A 336 10.94 -8.73 26.40
N TRP A 337 11.66 -9.79 26.03
CA TRP A 337 12.58 -10.54 26.89
C TRP A 337 13.96 -9.86 26.97
N LYS A 338 14.00 -8.66 27.54
CA LYS A 338 15.19 -7.78 27.51
C LYS A 338 16.43 -8.42 28.13
N ASP A 339 16.29 -9.09 29.27
CA ASP A 339 17.41 -9.74 29.96
C ASP A 339 18.00 -10.88 29.12
N ARG A 340 17.13 -11.64 28.43
CA ARG A 340 17.55 -12.71 27.50
C ARG A 340 18.27 -12.11 26.29
N ALA A 341 17.75 -11.04 25.71
CA ALA A 341 18.39 -10.34 24.61
C ALA A 341 19.79 -9.84 24.98
N GLN A 342 19.95 -9.20 26.16
CA GLN A 342 21.24 -8.76 26.67
C GLN A 342 22.20 -9.93 26.91
N THR A 343 21.71 -11.06 27.44
CA THR A 343 22.52 -12.26 27.68
C THR A 343 23.05 -12.85 26.37
N ILE A 344 22.21 -12.86 25.32
CA ILE A 344 22.62 -13.32 23.98
C ILE A 344 23.67 -12.38 23.40
N LEU A 345 23.44 -11.05 23.41
CA LEU A 345 24.37 -10.05 22.89
C LEU A 345 25.72 -10.04 23.62
N ALA A 346 25.73 -10.35 24.93
CA ALA A 346 26.98 -10.48 25.68
C ALA A 346 27.85 -11.67 25.24
N LYS A 347 27.21 -12.73 24.72
CA LYS A 347 27.90 -13.93 24.21
C LYS A 347 28.24 -13.81 22.72
N GLU A 348 27.38 -13.19 21.94
CA GLU A 348 27.41 -13.09 20.49
C GLU A 348 27.17 -11.62 20.08
N PRO A 349 28.17 -10.72 20.25
CA PRO A 349 27.97 -9.30 19.96
C PRO A 349 27.61 -8.97 18.51
N GLU A 350 27.99 -9.83 17.56
CA GLU A 350 27.66 -9.72 16.12
C GLU A 350 26.16 -9.88 15.83
N GLU A 351 25.39 -10.46 16.74
CA GLU A 351 23.93 -10.56 16.60
C GLU A 351 23.25 -9.17 16.44
N VAL A 352 23.89 -8.09 16.90
CA VAL A 352 23.39 -6.72 16.70
C VAL A 352 23.36 -6.31 15.23
N ASN A 353 24.24 -6.88 14.42
CA ASN A 353 24.37 -6.60 12.98
C ASN A 353 23.61 -7.61 12.11
N ARG A 354 22.90 -8.55 12.70
CA ARG A 354 22.12 -9.53 11.98
C ARG A 354 20.97 -8.82 11.28
N LEU A 355 21.02 -8.79 9.96
CA LEU A 355 19.93 -8.30 9.12
C LEU A 355 18.84 -9.38 9.05
N TYR A 356 17.65 -9.04 9.49
CA TYR A 356 16.47 -9.85 9.24
C TYR A 356 16.10 -9.71 7.76
N GLY A 357 16.04 -10.80 7.09
CA GLY A 357 15.82 -10.89 5.65
C GLY A 357 14.43 -10.53 5.17
#